data_b3dcd2d56eaec48a17f754b96f9e7734
#
_entry.id   b3dcd2d56eaec48a17f754b96f9e7734
#
_cell.length_a   1.000
_cell.length_b   1.000
_cell.length_c   1.000
_cell.angle_alpha   90.00
_cell.angle_beta   90.00
_cell.angle_gamma   90.00
#
_symmetry.space_group_name_H-M   'P 1'
#
loop_
_entity.id
_entity.type
_entity.pdbx_description
1 polymer ?
#
loop_
_entity_poly.entity_id
_entity_poly.type
_entity_poly.pdbx_seq_one_letter_code
_entity_poly.pdbx_strand_id
1 'polypeptide(L)'
;MSNAKQTIETGKAVLGIEFGSPRIKAVLVNETGEPIASGAHDWENRLEDGIWTYSLDDIWTGLTDCYGRLAEDVKEKYDTVITSLAAIGFSGMMHGYMAFDKDGELLVPFRTWRNTITGEAAAALTKEFSFNIPQRWSIAHLYQAILDGEEHVGNISYFTTLAGYIHWKLTGEKVLGVGEASGMFPIDAKTRDYNQTMIDKFDALVAPKGYPWKLREILPKVLVAGEAAGTLSAEGAKLLDKSGNLSAGIPLCPPEGDAGTGMAATNSVAVRTGNVSAGTSVFAMVVLEEDLKNVHEELDMVTTPSGDTVAMVHCNNCTSDLNAWVGLFKEFAEAFGMKPDMNELFGTLYRKALEGDKDCGGLLAYNYFSGEPVTGLNEGRPLFVRRPDAHFTLANFMRSHLYASLATLKIGLDILLKEEKVKVDRIYGHGGLFKTKGVGQGILAAAMDAPVAVMETAGEGGPWGMALLASYMVHKAEGETLEQYLSGKIFGGETGTVMEPDPADVAGFETYTKQ
;
A
#
# COMPACT_ATOMS: atom_id res chain seq x y z
N MET A 1 -15.55 -25.53 -12.01
CA MET A 1 -14.24 -26.23 -12.14
C MET A 1 -13.80 -26.40 -13.61
N SER A 2 -14.67 -26.74 -14.55
CA SER A 2 -14.29 -26.89 -15.97
C SER A 2 -13.81 -25.60 -16.64
N ASN A 3 -14.33 -24.42 -16.24
CA ASN A 3 -13.97 -23.13 -16.84
C ASN A 3 -12.55 -22.69 -16.44
N ALA A 4 -12.16 -22.81 -15.17
CA ALA A 4 -10.83 -22.40 -14.70
C ALA A 4 -9.69 -23.22 -15.34
N LYS A 5 -9.86 -24.55 -15.44
CA LYS A 5 -8.90 -25.41 -16.15
C LYS A 5 -8.71 -24.97 -17.60
N GLN A 6 -9.81 -24.75 -18.31
CA GLN A 6 -9.77 -24.30 -19.71
C GLN A 6 -9.08 -22.93 -19.84
N THR A 7 -9.34 -21.98 -18.94
CA THR A 7 -8.71 -20.68 -18.90
C THR A 7 -7.18 -20.80 -18.78
N ILE A 8 -6.69 -21.72 -17.93
CA ILE A 8 -5.25 -21.98 -17.77
C ILE A 8 -4.66 -22.63 -19.02
N GLU A 9 -5.27 -23.71 -19.52
CA GLU A 9 -4.79 -24.46 -20.69
C GLU A 9 -4.78 -23.66 -21.98
N THR A 10 -5.64 -22.64 -22.08
CA THR A 10 -5.70 -21.74 -23.25
C THR A 10 -4.85 -20.47 -23.09
N GLY A 11 -4.12 -20.34 -21.98
CA GLY A 11 -3.25 -19.17 -21.70
C GLY A 11 -4.01 -17.87 -21.48
N LYS A 12 -5.26 -17.93 -21.02
CA LYS A 12 -6.12 -16.75 -20.79
C LYS A 12 -6.11 -16.25 -19.35
N ALA A 13 -5.48 -17.00 -18.44
CA ALA A 13 -5.32 -16.60 -17.05
C ALA A 13 -4.35 -15.41 -16.93
N VAL A 14 -4.55 -14.57 -15.93
CA VAL A 14 -3.70 -13.41 -15.62
C VAL A 14 -3.05 -13.60 -14.26
N LEU A 15 -1.77 -13.30 -14.15
CA LEU A 15 -0.96 -13.47 -12.95
C LEU A 15 -0.60 -12.12 -12.34
N GLY A 16 -0.86 -11.94 -11.04
CA GLY A 16 -0.34 -10.85 -10.22
C GLY A 16 0.58 -11.38 -9.13
N ILE A 17 1.73 -10.76 -8.96
CA ILE A 17 2.69 -11.09 -7.89
C ILE A 17 3.05 -9.82 -7.14
N GLU A 18 2.95 -9.87 -5.80
CA GLU A 18 3.30 -8.77 -4.91
C GLU A 18 4.41 -9.16 -3.95
N PHE A 19 5.43 -8.30 -3.86
CA PHE A 19 6.52 -8.38 -2.89
C PHE A 19 6.17 -7.54 -1.65
N GLY A 20 5.32 -8.07 -0.78
CA GLY A 20 4.98 -7.45 0.51
C GLY A 20 6.08 -7.68 1.55
N SER A 21 6.12 -6.85 2.60
CA SER A 21 7.20 -6.90 3.61
C SER A 21 7.36 -8.23 4.33
N PRO A 22 6.30 -8.93 4.82
CA PRO A 22 6.48 -10.24 5.46
C PRO A 22 6.33 -11.41 4.48
N ARG A 23 5.84 -11.16 3.24
CA ARG A 23 5.44 -12.24 2.35
C ARG A 23 5.37 -11.80 0.90
N ILE A 24 5.93 -12.62 0.00
CA ILE A 24 5.67 -12.55 -1.44
C ILE A 24 4.43 -13.38 -1.71
N LYS A 25 3.48 -12.84 -2.48
CA LYS A 25 2.22 -13.51 -2.82
C LYS A 25 1.95 -13.46 -4.30
N ALA A 26 1.41 -14.54 -4.83
CA ALA A 26 0.97 -14.66 -6.22
C ALA A 26 -0.52 -15.06 -6.27
N VAL A 27 -1.26 -14.46 -7.18
CA VAL A 27 -2.65 -14.77 -7.45
C VAL A 27 -2.83 -14.94 -8.95
N LEU A 28 -3.43 -16.05 -9.35
CA LEU A 28 -3.86 -16.30 -10.71
C LEU A 28 -5.37 -16.05 -10.81
N VAL A 29 -5.79 -15.23 -11.77
CA VAL A 29 -7.20 -14.91 -11.98
C VAL A 29 -7.67 -15.38 -13.35
N ASN A 30 -8.99 -15.63 -13.46
CA ASN A 30 -9.65 -15.90 -14.74
C ASN A 30 -9.96 -14.58 -15.49
N GLU A 31 -10.63 -14.68 -16.63
CA GLU A 31 -11.00 -13.54 -17.49
C GLU A 31 -11.97 -12.56 -16.82
N THR A 32 -12.66 -12.96 -15.75
CA THR A 32 -13.58 -12.11 -14.95
C THR A 32 -12.94 -11.54 -13.69
N GLY A 33 -11.64 -11.79 -13.47
CA GLY A 33 -10.92 -11.32 -12.30
C GLY A 33 -11.08 -12.19 -11.05
N GLU A 34 -11.74 -13.33 -11.14
CA GLU A 34 -11.92 -14.25 -10.00
C GLU A 34 -10.62 -15.02 -9.72
N PRO A 35 -10.14 -15.06 -8.46
CA PRO A 35 -8.99 -15.86 -8.08
C PRO A 35 -9.24 -17.37 -8.32
N ILE A 36 -8.33 -18.03 -9.02
CA ILE A 36 -8.41 -19.47 -9.32
C ILE A 36 -7.27 -20.26 -8.68
N ALA A 37 -6.12 -19.66 -8.46
CA ALA A 37 -5.01 -20.28 -7.74
C ALA A 37 -4.16 -19.23 -7.04
N SER A 38 -3.36 -19.65 -6.05
CA SER A 38 -2.48 -18.77 -5.31
C SER A 38 -1.19 -19.47 -4.87
N GLY A 39 -0.17 -18.66 -4.59
CA GLY A 39 1.09 -19.10 -4.01
C GLY A 39 1.64 -18.04 -3.07
N ALA A 40 2.48 -18.43 -2.12
CA ALA A 40 3.09 -17.49 -1.20
C ALA A 40 4.45 -17.99 -0.70
N HIS A 41 5.33 -17.03 -0.39
CA HIS A 41 6.64 -17.28 0.22
C HIS A 41 6.84 -16.28 1.37
N ASP A 42 7.12 -16.78 2.57
CA ASP A 42 7.45 -15.93 3.72
C ASP A 42 8.93 -15.55 3.66
N TRP A 43 9.22 -14.26 3.84
CA TRP A 43 10.59 -13.73 3.87
C TRP A 43 10.71 -12.62 4.90
N GLU A 44 11.93 -12.17 5.18
CA GLU A 44 12.20 -11.25 6.26
C GLU A 44 13.05 -10.06 5.82
N ASN A 45 12.61 -8.85 6.18
CA ASN A 45 13.40 -7.64 6.07
C ASN A 45 14.42 -7.62 7.20
N ARG A 46 15.72 -7.77 6.87
CA ARG A 46 16.81 -7.87 7.84
C ARG A 46 17.51 -6.54 8.05
N LEU A 47 17.98 -6.33 9.28
CA LEU A 47 18.86 -5.21 9.60
C LEU A 47 20.32 -5.68 9.50
N GLU A 48 21.02 -5.24 8.47
CA GLU A 48 22.42 -5.59 8.19
C GLU A 48 23.25 -4.30 8.15
N ASP A 49 24.28 -4.20 8.97
CA ASP A 49 25.15 -3.02 9.09
C ASP A 49 24.38 -1.68 9.25
N GLY A 50 23.27 -1.71 9.97
CA GLY A 50 22.41 -0.55 10.20
C GLY A 50 21.43 -0.23 9.06
N ILE A 51 21.35 -1.04 8.03
CA ILE A 51 20.46 -0.89 6.87
C ILE A 51 19.40 -2.00 6.86
N TRP A 52 18.13 -1.62 6.81
CA TRP A 52 17.03 -2.54 6.53
C TRP A 52 17.04 -2.94 5.06
N THR A 53 17.23 -4.23 4.79
CA THR A 53 17.49 -4.75 3.45
C THR A 53 16.86 -6.12 3.20
N TYR A 54 16.78 -6.50 1.92
CA TYR A 54 16.65 -7.85 1.40
C TYR A 54 17.81 -8.10 0.44
N SER A 55 18.41 -9.28 0.46
CA SER A 55 19.44 -9.64 -0.54
C SER A 55 18.79 -9.93 -1.91
N LEU A 56 19.56 -9.81 -2.98
CA LEU A 56 19.11 -10.22 -4.32
C LEU A 56 18.77 -11.71 -4.37
N ASP A 57 19.52 -12.54 -3.65
CA ASP A 57 19.26 -13.98 -3.56
C ASP A 57 17.91 -14.27 -2.87
N ASP A 58 17.56 -13.55 -1.80
CA ASP A 58 16.24 -13.67 -1.14
C ASP A 58 15.12 -13.29 -2.10
N ILE A 59 15.31 -12.21 -2.88
CA ILE A 59 14.32 -11.74 -3.86
C ILE A 59 14.03 -12.84 -4.90
N TRP A 60 15.08 -13.40 -5.52
CA TRP A 60 14.91 -14.39 -6.57
C TRP A 60 14.46 -15.74 -6.04
N THR A 61 14.99 -16.18 -4.88
CA THR A 61 14.54 -17.41 -4.22
C THR A 61 13.08 -17.31 -3.84
N GLY A 62 12.68 -16.18 -3.25
CA GLY A 62 11.31 -15.94 -2.84
C GLY A 62 10.34 -15.89 -4.02
N LEU A 63 10.71 -15.22 -5.12
CA LEU A 63 9.89 -15.18 -6.33
C LEU A 63 9.67 -16.57 -6.94
N THR A 64 10.75 -17.34 -7.09
CA THR A 64 10.66 -18.67 -7.70
C THR A 64 9.90 -19.67 -6.84
N ASP A 65 10.07 -19.63 -5.50
CA ASP A 65 9.29 -20.47 -4.58
C ASP A 65 7.80 -20.07 -4.59
N CYS A 66 7.50 -18.76 -4.57
CA CYS A 66 6.12 -18.26 -4.62
C CYS A 66 5.41 -18.71 -5.91
N TYR A 67 6.06 -18.56 -7.06
CA TYR A 67 5.52 -19.03 -8.34
C TYR A 67 5.41 -20.56 -8.38
N GLY A 68 6.41 -21.28 -7.87
CA GLY A 68 6.38 -22.74 -7.78
C GLY A 68 5.18 -23.25 -6.99
N ARG A 69 4.88 -22.65 -5.84
CA ARG A 69 3.71 -22.98 -5.01
C ARG A 69 2.39 -22.66 -5.73
N LEU A 70 2.33 -21.56 -6.49
CA LEU A 70 1.18 -21.28 -7.35
C LEU A 70 1.00 -22.38 -8.41
N ALA A 71 2.07 -22.81 -9.06
CA ALA A 71 2.04 -23.87 -10.06
C ALA A 71 1.61 -25.22 -9.46
N GLU A 72 2.04 -25.51 -8.22
CA GLU A 72 1.59 -26.67 -7.45
C GLU A 72 0.09 -26.59 -7.14
N ASP A 73 -0.41 -25.46 -6.67
CA ASP A 73 -1.84 -25.22 -6.40
C ASP A 73 -2.70 -25.42 -7.67
N VAL A 74 -2.20 -24.94 -8.82
CA VAL A 74 -2.84 -25.21 -10.13
C VAL A 74 -2.86 -26.69 -10.46
N LYS A 75 -1.75 -27.40 -10.24
CA LYS A 75 -1.65 -28.83 -10.49
C LYS A 75 -2.59 -29.63 -9.60
N GLU A 76 -2.67 -29.30 -8.34
CA GLU A 76 -3.54 -29.98 -7.37
C GLU A 76 -5.02 -29.75 -7.66
N LYS A 77 -5.42 -28.50 -7.95
CA LYS A 77 -6.83 -28.13 -8.18
C LYS A 77 -7.37 -28.56 -9.53
N TYR A 78 -6.53 -28.49 -10.57
CA TYR A 78 -6.98 -28.58 -11.95
C TYR A 78 -6.31 -29.69 -12.77
N ASP A 79 -5.32 -30.39 -12.22
CA ASP A 79 -4.52 -31.39 -12.93
C ASP A 79 -4.01 -30.89 -14.28
N THR A 80 -3.39 -29.69 -14.28
CA THR A 80 -2.80 -29.04 -15.46
C THR A 80 -1.56 -28.26 -15.07
N VAL A 81 -0.85 -27.68 -16.05
CA VAL A 81 0.33 -26.85 -15.86
C VAL A 81 0.16 -25.51 -16.56
N ILE A 82 0.81 -24.47 -16.04
CA ILE A 82 0.84 -23.15 -16.65
C ILE A 82 1.92 -23.15 -17.73
N THR A 83 1.54 -23.00 -18.99
CA THR A 83 2.48 -22.90 -20.11
C THR A 83 2.50 -21.50 -20.74
N SER A 84 1.40 -20.75 -20.61
CA SER A 84 1.28 -19.37 -21.05
C SER A 84 0.24 -18.65 -20.20
N LEU A 85 0.24 -17.31 -20.29
CA LEU A 85 -0.67 -16.41 -19.58
C LEU A 85 -1.09 -15.27 -20.51
N ALA A 86 -2.26 -14.69 -20.27
CA ALA A 86 -2.71 -13.50 -21.00
C ALA A 86 -1.88 -12.26 -20.65
N ALA A 87 -1.50 -12.11 -19.38
CA ALA A 87 -0.64 -11.04 -18.89
C ALA A 87 -0.04 -11.41 -17.53
N ILE A 88 1.04 -10.70 -17.17
CA ILE A 88 1.66 -10.75 -15.84
C ILE A 88 1.83 -9.32 -15.32
N GLY A 89 1.66 -9.14 -14.00
CA GLY A 89 1.99 -7.90 -13.30
C GLY A 89 2.80 -8.17 -12.03
N PHE A 90 3.72 -7.27 -11.73
CA PHE A 90 4.52 -7.28 -10.52
C PHE A 90 4.29 -6.01 -9.71
N SER A 91 4.07 -6.17 -8.41
CA SER A 91 4.08 -5.07 -7.47
C SER A 91 5.01 -5.37 -6.30
N GLY A 92 5.35 -4.33 -5.57
CA GLY A 92 6.17 -4.46 -4.37
C GLY A 92 5.91 -3.35 -3.38
N MET A 93 6.52 -3.47 -2.22
CA MET A 93 6.58 -2.38 -1.28
C MET A 93 7.12 -1.14 -1.98
N MET A 94 6.41 -0.03 -1.85
CA MET A 94 6.81 1.24 -2.45
C MET A 94 8.13 1.76 -1.90
N HIS A 95 8.70 2.74 -2.60
CA HIS A 95 9.90 3.47 -2.18
C HIS A 95 11.17 2.60 -2.21
N GLY A 96 12.14 2.96 -1.37
CA GLY A 96 13.40 2.26 -1.31
C GLY A 96 14.40 2.72 -2.37
N TYR A 97 15.59 2.15 -2.33
CA TYR A 97 16.71 2.59 -3.14
C TYR A 97 17.53 1.39 -3.63
N MET A 98 17.48 1.15 -4.92
CA MET A 98 18.29 0.17 -5.63
C MET A 98 19.03 0.88 -6.76
N ALA A 99 20.33 1.10 -6.60
CA ALA A 99 21.17 1.82 -7.56
C ALA A 99 22.11 0.85 -8.29
N PHE A 100 22.14 0.94 -9.61
CA PHE A 100 22.89 0.04 -10.48
C PHE A 100 23.88 0.80 -11.35
N ASP A 101 25.00 0.18 -11.64
CA ASP A 101 25.98 0.69 -12.59
C ASP A 101 25.59 0.40 -14.05
N LYS A 102 26.47 0.77 -14.98
CA LYS A 102 26.26 0.56 -16.42
C LYS A 102 26.19 -0.93 -16.83
N ASP A 103 26.78 -1.83 -16.04
CA ASP A 103 26.79 -3.27 -16.29
C ASP A 103 25.60 -3.98 -15.62
N GLY A 104 24.78 -3.21 -14.86
CA GLY A 104 23.57 -3.69 -14.18
C GLY A 104 23.86 -4.38 -12.85
N GLU A 105 25.02 -4.10 -12.24
CA GLU A 105 25.40 -4.57 -10.92
C GLU A 105 24.89 -3.62 -9.84
N LEU A 106 24.37 -4.17 -8.74
CA LEU A 106 23.89 -3.39 -7.59
C LEU A 106 25.08 -2.75 -6.87
N LEU A 107 25.09 -1.43 -6.80
CA LEU A 107 26.22 -0.64 -6.27
C LEU A 107 26.30 -0.63 -4.74
N VAL A 108 25.18 -0.69 -4.06
CA VAL A 108 25.07 -0.74 -2.58
C VAL A 108 23.92 -1.66 -2.20
N PRO A 109 23.87 -2.21 -0.97
CA PRO A 109 22.73 -3.00 -0.52
C PRO A 109 21.39 -2.28 -0.72
N PHE A 110 20.35 -3.01 -1.08
CA PHE A 110 19.01 -2.48 -1.22
C PHE A 110 18.56 -1.80 0.09
N ARG A 111 18.21 -0.52 0.05
CA ARG A 111 17.68 0.23 1.20
C ARG A 111 16.15 0.26 1.08
N THR A 112 15.48 -0.46 1.97
CA THR A 112 14.01 -0.56 1.95
C THR A 112 13.35 0.71 2.52
N TRP A 113 12.03 0.84 2.32
CA TRP A 113 11.20 1.92 2.89
C TRP A 113 11.34 2.06 4.42
N ARG A 114 11.80 1.02 5.10
CA ARG A 114 11.90 0.95 6.56
C ARG A 114 13.08 1.76 7.13
N ASN A 115 14.00 2.18 6.27
CA ASN A 115 15.14 3.00 6.67
C ASN A 115 14.72 4.45 6.93
N THR A 116 15.13 4.98 8.08
CA THR A 116 14.89 6.37 8.52
C THR A 116 16.19 7.17 8.62
N ILE A 117 17.12 6.94 7.68
CA ILE A 117 18.47 7.50 7.66
C ILE A 117 18.59 8.76 6.78
N THR A 118 17.50 9.27 6.22
CA THR A 118 17.50 10.30 5.17
C THR A 118 16.85 11.61 5.63
N GLY A 119 16.83 11.87 6.94
CA GLY A 119 16.13 13.03 7.50
C GLY A 119 16.64 14.37 6.98
N GLU A 120 17.96 14.54 6.84
CA GLU A 120 18.57 15.76 6.31
C GLU A 120 18.18 15.99 4.84
N ALA A 121 18.30 14.96 4.02
CA ALA A 121 17.94 15.01 2.60
C ALA A 121 16.44 15.28 2.41
N ALA A 122 15.58 14.61 3.16
CA ALA A 122 14.13 14.79 3.09
C ALA A 122 13.73 16.24 3.41
N ALA A 123 14.25 16.81 4.50
CA ALA A 123 13.97 18.19 4.88
C ALA A 123 14.49 19.20 3.84
N ALA A 124 15.69 19.00 3.31
CA ALA A 124 16.28 19.88 2.30
C ALA A 124 15.48 19.85 0.98
N LEU A 125 15.09 18.65 0.51
CA LEU A 125 14.31 18.49 -0.72
C LEU A 125 12.87 19.00 -0.55
N THR A 126 12.24 18.79 0.60
CA THR A 126 10.90 19.35 0.89
C THR A 126 10.91 20.87 0.75
N LYS A 127 11.92 21.52 1.30
CA LYS A 127 12.10 22.98 1.18
C LYS A 127 12.37 23.41 -0.27
N GLU A 128 13.29 22.72 -0.96
CA GLU A 128 13.68 23.06 -2.34
C GLU A 128 12.52 22.94 -3.31
N PHE A 129 11.74 21.86 -3.19
CA PHE A 129 10.63 21.58 -4.10
C PHE A 129 9.34 22.28 -3.69
N SER A 130 9.21 22.77 -2.46
CA SER A 130 7.93 23.16 -1.86
C SER A 130 6.89 22.04 -2.00
N PHE A 131 7.32 20.83 -1.70
CA PHE A 131 6.57 19.58 -1.83
C PHE A 131 7.08 18.60 -0.76
N ASN A 132 6.20 17.91 -0.03
CA ASN A 132 6.64 16.98 1.01
C ASN A 132 7.41 15.81 0.42
N ILE A 133 8.66 15.61 0.84
CA ILE A 133 9.50 14.47 0.49
C ILE A 133 9.75 13.65 1.75
N PRO A 134 8.99 12.56 1.96
CA PRO A 134 9.19 11.67 3.10
C PRO A 134 10.55 10.97 3.08
N GLN A 135 11.08 10.64 4.26
CA GLN A 135 12.38 9.99 4.40
C GLN A 135 12.51 8.66 3.64
N ARG A 136 11.41 7.92 3.48
CA ARG A 136 11.41 6.61 2.80
C ARG A 136 11.47 6.69 1.28
N TRP A 137 11.28 7.87 0.69
CA TRP A 137 11.26 8.03 -0.77
C TRP A 137 12.64 7.81 -1.40
N SER A 138 12.66 7.25 -2.61
CA SER A 138 13.90 6.92 -3.31
C SER A 138 14.80 8.13 -3.53
N ILE A 139 14.23 9.29 -3.86
CA ILE A 139 15.01 10.53 -4.05
C ILE A 139 15.65 11.04 -2.76
N ALA A 140 15.02 10.82 -1.59
CA ALA A 140 15.61 11.16 -0.31
C ALA A 140 16.84 10.30 -0.03
N HIS A 141 16.80 9.01 -0.37
CA HIS A 141 17.95 8.11 -0.27
C HIS A 141 19.09 8.52 -1.22
N LEU A 142 18.78 8.86 -2.47
CA LEU A 142 19.79 9.34 -3.41
C LEU A 142 20.44 10.62 -2.92
N TYR A 143 19.65 11.59 -2.47
CA TYR A 143 20.19 12.87 -2.01
C TYR A 143 20.95 12.72 -0.70
N GLN A 144 20.55 11.83 0.21
CA GLN A 144 21.33 11.55 1.43
C GLN A 144 22.69 10.94 1.07
N ALA A 145 22.74 9.99 0.14
CA ALA A 145 24.01 9.43 -0.35
C ALA A 145 24.93 10.51 -0.96
N ILE A 146 24.35 11.52 -1.63
CA ILE A 146 25.09 12.69 -2.14
C ILE A 146 25.64 13.55 -0.99
N LEU A 147 24.84 13.83 0.03
CA LEU A 147 25.25 14.62 1.22
C LEU A 147 26.37 13.90 1.98
N ASP A 148 26.26 12.60 2.16
CA ASP A 148 27.23 11.76 2.85
C ASP A 148 28.51 11.52 2.02
N GLY A 149 28.51 11.90 0.74
CA GLY A 149 29.65 11.73 -0.16
C GLY A 149 29.93 10.28 -0.52
N GLU A 150 28.90 9.43 -0.58
CA GLU A 150 29.04 8.02 -0.93
C GLU A 150 29.61 7.84 -2.35
N GLU A 151 30.68 7.06 -2.48
CA GLU A 151 31.45 6.91 -3.74
C GLU A 151 30.62 6.32 -4.89
N HIS A 152 29.64 5.47 -4.59
CA HIS A 152 28.82 4.80 -5.60
C HIS A 152 27.98 5.76 -6.44
N VAL A 153 27.65 6.95 -5.92
CA VAL A 153 26.74 7.91 -6.58
C VAL A 153 27.24 8.31 -7.97
N GLY A 154 28.54 8.49 -8.12
CA GLY A 154 29.15 8.82 -9.42
C GLY A 154 29.03 7.71 -10.48
N ASN A 155 28.79 6.49 -10.07
CA ASN A 155 28.71 5.31 -10.93
C ASN A 155 27.27 4.88 -11.26
N ILE A 156 26.27 5.60 -10.77
CA ILE A 156 24.86 5.28 -11.03
C ILE A 156 24.56 5.46 -12.51
N SER A 157 24.03 4.42 -13.13
CA SER A 157 23.49 4.42 -14.49
C SER A 157 21.96 4.23 -14.50
N TYR A 158 21.42 3.61 -13.44
CA TYR A 158 20.01 3.37 -13.28
C TYR A 158 19.68 3.23 -11.79
N PHE A 159 18.62 3.88 -11.32
CA PHE A 159 18.11 3.59 -9.99
C PHE A 159 16.59 3.40 -10.01
N THR A 160 16.10 2.49 -9.18
CA THR A 160 14.72 2.04 -9.21
C THR A 160 14.28 1.49 -7.86
N THR A 161 13.03 1.03 -7.81
CA THR A 161 12.43 0.30 -6.69
C THR A 161 12.50 -1.20 -6.91
N LEU A 162 12.04 -1.98 -5.90
CA LEU A 162 12.00 -3.43 -5.99
C LEU A 162 11.15 -3.92 -7.17
N ALA A 163 9.92 -3.38 -7.34
CA ALA A 163 9.04 -3.77 -8.44
C ALA A 163 9.67 -3.47 -9.80
N GLY A 164 10.32 -2.30 -9.94
CA GLY A 164 11.04 -1.93 -11.15
C GLY A 164 12.24 -2.82 -11.45
N TYR A 165 12.99 -3.22 -10.42
CA TYR A 165 14.11 -4.15 -10.56
C TYR A 165 13.66 -5.53 -11.08
N ILE A 166 12.63 -6.10 -10.48
CA ILE A 166 12.06 -7.39 -10.91
C ILE A 166 11.60 -7.32 -12.36
N HIS A 167 10.81 -6.30 -12.68
CA HIS A 167 10.29 -6.09 -14.02
C HIS A 167 11.41 -5.98 -15.06
N TRP A 168 12.42 -5.14 -14.78
CA TRP A 168 13.58 -4.98 -15.66
C TRP A 168 14.32 -6.30 -15.91
N LYS A 169 14.59 -7.08 -14.88
CA LYS A 169 15.30 -8.36 -15.03
C LYS A 169 14.48 -9.42 -15.80
N LEU A 170 13.16 -9.35 -15.76
CA LEU A 170 12.30 -10.29 -16.46
C LEU A 170 11.99 -9.88 -17.91
N THR A 171 12.03 -8.58 -18.23
CA THR A 171 11.64 -8.07 -19.55
C THR A 171 12.78 -7.39 -20.32
N GLY A 172 13.77 -6.86 -19.61
CA GLY A 172 14.77 -5.94 -20.16
C GLY A 172 14.35 -4.46 -20.14
N GLU A 173 13.07 -4.16 -19.83
CA GLU A 173 12.51 -2.80 -19.86
C GLU A 173 12.69 -2.10 -18.51
N LYS A 174 13.26 -0.87 -18.56
CA LYS A 174 13.50 0.00 -17.39
C LYS A 174 12.33 0.98 -17.19
N VAL A 175 11.21 0.47 -16.71
CA VAL A 175 9.95 1.22 -16.58
C VAL A 175 9.34 1.07 -15.19
N LEU A 176 8.48 2.00 -14.79
CA LEU A 176 7.60 1.92 -13.64
C LEU A 176 6.18 2.36 -14.00
N GLY A 177 5.20 1.81 -13.33
CA GLY A 177 3.88 2.40 -13.25
C GLY A 177 3.93 3.75 -12.53
N VAL A 178 3.06 4.67 -12.93
CA VAL A 178 3.04 6.03 -12.40
C VAL A 178 2.79 6.07 -10.89
N GLY A 179 1.99 5.13 -10.36
CA GLY A 179 1.74 5.00 -8.92
C GLY A 179 3.03 4.69 -8.15
N GLU A 180 3.81 3.73 -8.61
CA GLU A 180 5.10 3.39 -8.01
C GLU A 180 6.14 4.50 -8.21
N ALA A 181 6.20 5.08 -9.41
CA ALA A 181 7.10 6.19 -9.72
C ALA A 181 6.86 7.42 -8.83
N SER A 182 5.60 7.66 -8.42
CA SER A 182 5.24 8.75 -7.51
C SER A 182 5.86 8.62 -6.12
N GLY A 183 6.25 7.43 -5.71
CA GLY A 183 6.99 7.16 -4.47
C GLY A 183 8.52 7.26 -4.63
N MET A 184 9.02 7.41 -5.84
CA MET A 184 10.43 7.70 -6.10
C MET A 184 10.71 9.20 -6.17
N PHE A 185 9.89 9.90 -6.93
CA PHE A 185 10.03 11.33 -7.22
C PHE A 185 8.64 11.94 -7.54
N PRO A 186 8.39 13.24 -7.24
CA PRO A 186 7.10 13.87 -7.51
C PRO A 186 6.64 13.75 -8.95
N ILE A 187 5.37 13.40 -9.13
CA ILE A 187 4.69 13.31 -10.43
C ILE A 187 3.90 14.59 -10.69
N ASP A 188 3.89 15.03 -11.95
CA ASP A 188 2.93 16.00 -12.46
C ASP A 188 1.71 15.24 -13.00
N ALA A 189 0.57 15.38 -12.34
CA ALA A 189 -0.66 14.68 -12.71
C ALA A 189 -1.18 15.04 -14.11
N LYS A 190 -0.82 16.21 -14.66
CA LYS A 190 -1.22 16.63 -16.01
C LYS A 190 -0.45 15.89 -17.10
N THR A 191 0.86 15.72 -16.89
CA THR A 191 1.72 15.00 -17.83
C THR A 191 1.78 13.51 -17.53
N ARG A 192 1.40 13.10 -16.28
CA ARG A 192 1.53 11.73 -15.77
C ARG A 192 2.97 11.20 -15.86
N ASP A 193 3.92 12.10 -15.66
CA ASP A 193 5.35 11.84 -15.63
C ASP A 193 5.99 12.63 -14.51
N TYR A 194 7.27 12.43 -14.25
CA TYR A 194 8.01 13.18 -13.23
C TYR A 194 7.90 14.68 -13.45
N ASN A 195 7.72 15.42 -12.35
CA ASN A 195 7.63 16.88 -12.37
C ASN A 195 8.94 17.50 -12.88
N GLN A 196 8.95 17.99 -14.12
CA GLN A 196 10.13 18.50 -14.78
C GLN A 196 10.75 19.69 -14.05
N THR A 197 9.93 20.58 -13.49
CA THR A 197 10.44 21.72 -12.70
C THR A 197 11.23 21.26 -11.47
N MET A 198 10.79 20.21 -10.80
CA MET A 198 11.50 19.63 -9.64
C MET A 198 12.75 18.86 -10.07
N ILE A 199 12.72 18.19 -11.24
CA ILE A 199 13.92 17.57 -11.83
C ILE A 199 14.98 18.64 -12.11
N ASP A 200 14.61 19.76 -12.72
CA ASP A 200 15.53 20.85 -13.04
C ASP A 200 16.12 21.46 -11.75
N LYS A 201 15.33 21.62 -10.71
CA LYS A 201 15.80 22.08 -9.38
C LYS A 201 16.78 21.08 -8.76
N PHE A 202 16.47 19.78 -8.81
CA PHE A 202 17.39 18.76 -8.30
C PHE A 202 18.72 18.75 -9.04
N ASP A 203 18.67 18.78 -10.39
CA ASP A 203 19.88 18.82 -11.21
C ASP A 203 20.72 20.06 -10.94
N ALA A 204 20.09 21.22 -10.74
CA ALA A 204 20.79 22.45 -10.34
C ALA A 204 21.42 22.33 -8.94
N LEU A 205 20.71 21.72 -8.00
CA LEU A 205 21.18 21.52 -6.62
C LEU A 205 22.44 20.65 -6.56
N VAL A 206 22.52 19.59 -7.39
CA VAL A 206 23.63 18.64 -7.42
C VAL A 206 24.73 18.99 -8.43
N ALA A 207 24.51 19.96 -9.32
CA ALA A 207 25.47 20.37 -10.35
C ALA A 207 26.90 20.62 -9.84
N PRO A 208 27.11 21.25 -8.65
CA PRO A 208 28.47 21.46 -8.11
C PRO A 208 29.24 20.18 -7.80
N LYS A 209 28.57 19.03 -7.69
CA LYS A 209 29.21 17.73 -7.45
C LYS A 209 29.81 17.11 -8.72
N GLY A 210 29.40 17.56 -9.91
CA GLY A 210 29.97 17.14 -11.19
C GLY A 210 29.70 15.69 -11.59
N TYR A 211 28.58 15.11 -11.17
CA TYR A 211 28.21 13.75 -11.57
C TYR A 211 28.00 13.64 -13.09
N PRO A 212 28.34 12.47 -13.69
CA PRO A 212 28.25 12.29 -15.15
C PRO A 212 26.83 12.09 -15.69
N TRP A 213 25.84 12.08 -14.82
CA TRP A 213 24.44 11.84 -15.15
C TRP A 213 23.54 13.04 -14.77
N LYS A 214 22.38 13.11 -15.39
CA LYS A 214 21.23 13.93 -14.97
C LYS A 214 20.16 13.03 -14.37
N LEU A 215 19.35 13.56 -13.44
CA LEU A 215 18.37 12.76 -12.72
C LEU A 215 17.46 11.99 -13.68
N ARG A 216 16.93 12.65 -14.70
CA ARG A 216 16.01 12.04 -15.68
C ARG A 216 16.62 10.86 -16.43
N GLU A 217 17.94 10.84 -16.63
CA GLU A 217 18.66 9.78 -17.36
C GLU A 217 18.77 8.48 -16.56
N ILE A 218 18.78 8.58 -15.22
CA ILE A 218 18.93 7.43 -14.33
C ILE A 218 17.61 6.93 -13.74
N LEU A 219 16.53 7.71 -13.89
CA LEU A 219 15.18 7.31 -13.47
C LEU A 219 14.52 6.36 -14.48
N PRO A 220 13.63 5.45 -14.04
CA PRO A 220 12.79 4.64 -14.92
C PRO A 220 11.88 5.51 -15.81
N LYS A 221 11.51 5.01 -16.97
CA LYS A 221 10.43 5.58 -17.77
C LYS A 221 9.09 5.33 -17.05
N VAL A 222 8.24 6.34 -16.99
CA VAL A 222 6.90 6.25 -16.38
C VAL A 222 5.87 5.77 -17.41
N LEU A 223 5.03 4.83 -17.01
CA LEU A 223 3.88 4.33 -17.78
C LEU A 223 2.63 4.39 -16.91
N VAL A 224 1.46 4.56 -17.52
CA VAL A 224 0.17 4.52 -16.82
C VAL A 224 -0.50 3.15 -16.94
N ALA A 225 -1.41 2.85 -16.04
CA ALA A 225 -2.21 1.62 -16.11
C ALA A 225 -2.87 1.45 -17.49
N GLY A 226 -2.83 0.22 -18.01
CA GLY A 226 -3.35 -0.11 -19.34
C GLY A 226 -2.37 0.08 -20.49
N GLU A 227 -1.17 0.60 -20.26
CA GLU A 227 -0.07 0.57 -21.22
C GLU A 227 0.69 -0.76 -21.14
N ALA A 228 1.30 -1.17 -22.25
CA ALA A 228 2.16 -2.34 -22.29
C ALA A 228 3.58 -1.97 -21.83
N ALA A 229 4.15 -2.77 -20.95
CA ALA A 229 5.47 -2.55 -20.36
C ALA A 229 6.53 -3.59 -20.81
N GLY A 230 6.37 -4.14 -21.99
CA GLY A 230 7.24 -5.18 -22.53
C GLY A 230 6.67 -6.59 -22.39
N THR A 231 7.49 -7.57 -22.68
CA THR A 231 7.12 -8.99 -22.64
C THR A 231 8.14 -9.81 -21.85
N LEU A 232 7.70 -10.90 -21.27
CA LEU A 232 8.57 -11.85 -20.56
C LEU A 232 9.63 -12.38 -21.53
N SER A 233 10.91 -12.12 -21.24
CA SER A 233 12.03 -12.61 -22.03
C SER A 233 12.25 -14.13 -21.83
N ALA A 234 13.04 -14.76 -22.67
CA ALA A 234 13.40 -16.16 -22.51
C ALA A 234 14.17 -16.41 -21.20
N GLU A 235 15.07 -15.49 -20.84
CA GLU A 235 15.78 -15.50 -19.57
C GLU A 235 14.85 -15.23 -18.40
N GLY A 236 13.92 -14.27 -18.56
CA GLY A 236 12.91 -13.97 -17.54
C GLY A 236 11.98 -15.14 -17.25
N ALA A 237 11.57 -15.89 -18.27
CA ALA A 237 10.77 -17.10 -18.08
C ALA A 237 11.51 -18.14 -17.25
N LYS A 238 12.81 -18.35 -17.48
CA LYS A 238 13.65 -19.27 -16.70
C LYS A 238 13.91 -18.80 -15.26
N LEU A 239 13.99 -17.47 -15.06
CA LEU A 239 14.11 -16.89 -13.72
C LEU A 239 12.83 -17.07 -12.92
N LEU A 240 11.67 -16.92 -13.53
CA LEU A 240 10.37 -17.04 -12.88
C LEU A 240 9.98 -18.50 -12.65
N ASP A 241 10.07 -19.32 -13.69
CA ASP A 241 9.65 -20.72 -13.67
C ASP A 241 10.85 -21.68 -13.81
N LYS A 242 11.26 -22.28 -12.71
CA LYS A 242 12.35 -23.28 -12.68
C LYS A 242 11.96 -24.61 -13.31
N SER A 243 10.66 -24.89 -13.48
CA SER A 243 10.19 -26.11 -14.19
C SER A 243 10.38 -26.03 -15.70
N GLY A 244 10.52 -24.80 -16.23
CA GLY A 244 10.70 -24.55 -17.66
C GLY A 244 9.42 -24.71 -18.50
N ASN A 245 8.26 -24.79 -17.87
CA ASN A 245 6.97 -24.92 -18.57
C ASN A 245 6.48 -23.58 -19.13
N LEU A 246 6.82 -22.46 -18.47
CA LEU A 246 6.32 -21.14 -18.85
C LEU A 246 7.03 -20.61 -20.09
N SER A 247 6.27 -20.20 -21.08
CA SER A 247 6.78 -19.66 -22.35
C SER A 247 7.15 -18.17 -22.22
N ALA A 248 8.15 -17.76 -22.98
CA ALA A 248 8.45 -16.34 -23.18
C ALA A 248 7.38 -15.65 -24.05
N GLY A 249 7.43 -14.30 -24.10
CA GLY A 249 6.54 -13.48 -24.95
C GLY A 249 5.22 -13.07 -24.29
N ILE A 250 4.97 -13.47 -23.05
CA ILE A 250 3.78 -13.03 -22.29
C ILE A 250 3.90 -11.53 -22.01
N PRO A 251 2.86 -10.71 -22.29
CA PRO A 251 2.89 -9.29 -22.02
C PRO A 251 2.86 -8.98 -20.52
N LEU A 252 3.61 -7.94 -20.12
CA LEU A 252 3.59 -7.40 -18.77
C LEU A 252 2.98 -6.01 -18.76
N CYS A 253 2.17 -5.73 -17.73
CA CYS A 253 1.71 -4.38 -17.42
C CYS A 253 2.79 -3.62 -16.63
N PRO A 254 2.69 -2.27 -16.51
CA PRO A 254 3.62 -1.49 -15.71
C PRO A 254 3.70 -1.99 -14.28
N PRO A 255 4.93 -2.17 -13.72
CA PRO A 255 5.08 -2.60 -12.34
C PRO A 255 4.62 -1.49 -11.38
N GLU A 256 3.87 -1.85 -10.35
CA GLU A 256 3.24 -0.90 -9.43
C GLU A 256 3.68 -1.11 -7.97
N GLY A 257 3.36 -0.13 -7.12
CA GLY A 257 3.49 -0.22 -5.68
C GLY A 257 2.28 -0.86 -5.02
N ASP A 258 2.48 -1.35 -3.81
CA ASP A 258 1.44 -1.96 -2.97
C ASP A 258 0.26 -1.01 -2.67
N ALA A 259 0.51 0.29 -2.60
CA ALA A 259 -0.54 1.31 -2.45
C ALA A 259 -1.47 1.35 -3.67
N GLY A 260 -0.92 1.42 -4.89
CA GLY A 260 -1.70 1.45 -6.13
C GLY A 260 -2.48 0.17 -6.37
N THR A 261 -1.88 -0.99 -6.11
CA THR A 261 -2.57 -2.29 -6.21
C THR A 261 -3.66 -2.43 -5.15
N GLY A 262 -3.43 -1.93 -3.95
CA GLY A 262 -4.46 -1.85 -2.90
C GLY A 262 -5.67 -1.01 -3.31
N MET A 263 -5.44 0.10 -4.01
CA MET A 263 -6.53 0.93 -4.56
C MET A 263 -7.32 0.19 -5.65
N ALA A 264 -6.64 -0.53 -6.54
CA ALA A 264 -7.29 -1.37 -7.56
C ALA A 264 -8.12 -2.49 -6.91
N ALA A 265 -7.56 -3.18 -5.90
CA ALA A 265 -8.23 -4.26 -5.18
C ALA A 265 -9.44 -3.82 -4.34
N THR A 266 -9.58 -2.54 -4.06
CA THR A 266 -10.69 -1.97 -3.27
C THR A 266 -11.64 -1.09 -4.08
N ASN A 267 -11.47 -1.01 -5.40
CA ASN A 267 -12.24 -0.13 -6.29
C ASN A 267 -12.20 1.35 -5.86
N SER A 268 -11.06 1.82 -5.39
CA SER A 268 -10.88 3.17 -4.82
C SER A 268 -9.98 4.08 -5.66
N VAL A 269 -10.00 3.91 -6.98
CA VAL A 269 -9.18 4.70 -7.94
C VAL A 269 -9.90 5.93 -8.48
N ALA A 270 -11.21 6.04 -8.27
CA ALA A 270 -12.01 7.17 -8.74
C ALA A 270 -11.73 8.43 -7.93
N VAL A 271 -11.76 9.58 -8.62
CA VAL A 271 -11.68 10.89 -7.96
C VAL A 271 -12.77 11.02 -6.88
N ARG A 272 -12.45 11.63 -5.75
CA ARG A 272 -13.29 11.78 -4.55
C ARG A 272 -13.64 10.47 -3.84
N THR A 273 -12.94 9.40 -4.17
CA THR A 273 -12.96 8.16 -3.38
C THR A 273 -11.60 7.90 -2.74
N GLY A 274 -11.53 6.88 -1.92
CA GLY A 274 -10.28 6.44 -1.34
C GLY A 274 -10.44 5.14 -0.57
N ASN A 275 -9.36 4.67 0.01
CA ASN A 275 -9.40 3.51 0.89
C ASN A 275 -8.73 3.78 2.24
N VAL A 276 -9.11 2.99 3.22
CA VAL A 276 -8.44 2.91 4.53
C VAL A 276 -8.08 1.46 4.81
N SER A 277 -6.79 1.21 4.96
CA SER A 277 -6.27 -0.07 5.42
C SER A 277 -5.96 0.01 6.90
N ALA A 278 -6.68 -0.76 7.74
CA ALA A 278 -6.53 -0.72 9.18
C ALA A 278 -6.15 -2.09 9.75
N GLY A 279 -4.90 -2.21 10.14
CA GLY A 279 -4.28 -3.37 10.78
C GLY A 279 -3.45 -2.94 11.98
N THR A 280 -2.21 -3.41 12.11
CA THR A 280 -1.23 -2.95 13.11
C THR A 280 -0.99 -1.46 13.00
N SER A 281 -0.77 -0.97 11.78
CA SER A 281 -0.78 0.43 11.36
C SER A 281 -2.07 0.75 10.60
N VAL A 282 -2.30 2.03 10.32
CA VAL A 282 -3.41 2.47 9.48
C VAL A 282 -2.92 3.51 8.48
N PHE A 283 -3.41 3.41 7.26
CA PHE A 283 -3.25 4.48 6.28
C PHE A 283 -4.55 4.72 5.52
N ALA A 284 -4.73 5.96 5.11
CA ALA A 284 -5.80 6.39 4.23
C ALA A 284 -5.22 6.96 2.94
N MET A 285 -5.82 6.62 1.82
CA MET A 285 -5.50 7.17 0.51
C MET A 285 -6.76 7.81 -0.06
N VAL A 286 -6.68 9.08 -0.44
CA VAL A 286 -7.81 9.85 -0.98
C VAL A 286 -7.44 10.40 -2.34
N VAL A 287 -8.20 10.07 -3.38
CA VAL A 287 -8.01 10.57 -4.74
C VAL A 287 -8.58 11.98 -4.85
N LEU A 288 -7.73 12.93 -5.18
CA LEU A 288 -8.05 14.35 -5.19
C LEU A 288 -8.65 14.80 -6.54
N GLU A 289 -9.56 15.77 -6.48
CA GLU A 289 -10.04 16.49 -7.67
C GLU A 289 -9.01 17.52 -8.18
N GLU A 290 -8.31 18.16 -7.25
CA GLU A 290 -7.33 19.22 -7.48
C GLU A 290 -6.13 19.03 -6.56
N ASP A 291 -4.98 19.57 -6.93
CA ASP A 291 -3.79 19.58 -6.10
C ASP A 291 -4.04 20.36 -4.80
N LEU A 292 -3.37 19.98 -3.72
CA LEU A 292 -3.43 20.70 -2.45
C LEU A 292 -2.86 22.12 -2.59
N LYS A 293 -3.40 23.05 -1.82
CA LYS A 293 -2.98 24.47 -1.85
C LYS A 293 -1.71 24.71 -1.04
N ASN A 294 -1.50 23.90 -0.02
CA ASN A 294 -0.38 24.02 0.92
C ASN A 294 0.43 22.74 0.99
N VAL A 295 1.66 22.86 1.44
CA VAL A 295 2.52 21.73 1.76
C VAL A 295 2.24 21.30 3.20
N HIS A 296 1.96 20.01 3.39
CA HIS A 296 1.74 19.40 4.69
C HIS A 296 2.70 18.22 4.85
N GLU A 297 3.53 18.24 5.87
CA GLU A 297 4.51 17.16 6.13
C GLU A 297 3.84 15.88 6.64
N GLU A 298 2.61 15.97 7.12
CA GLU A 298 1.78 14.86 7.56
C GLU A 298 1.15 14.07 6.39
N LEU A 299 1.21 14.62 5.18
CA LEU A 299 0.59 14.05 3.98
C LEU A 299 1.64 13.68 2.95
N ASP A 300 1.56 12.45 2.46
CA ASP A 300 2.37 12.02 1.32
C ASP A 300 1.54 12.14 0.04
N MET A 301 2.11 12.79 -0.95
CA MET A 301 1.47 13.01 -2.24
C MET A 301 1.97 11.98 -3.24
N VAL A 302 1.12 11.01 -3.57
CA VAL A 302 1.39 9.95 -4.54
C VAL A 302 0.33 9.98 -5.65
N THR A 303 0.26 8.95 -6.49
CA THR A 303 -0.77 8.87 -7.54
C THR A 303 -1.47 7.53 -7.57
N THR A 304 -2.66 7.50 -8.18
CA THR A 304 -3.29 6.25 -8.62
C THR A 304 -2.46 5.60 -9.73
N PRO A 305 -2.69 4.32 -10.07
CA PRO A 305 -2.07 3.70 -11.25
C PRO A 305 -2.42 4.39 -12.59
N SER A 306 -3.44 5.25 -12.61
CA SER A 306 -3.81 6.08 -13.77
C SER A 306 -3.16 7.47 -13.76
N GLY A 307 -2.49 7.86 -12.67
CA GLY A 307 -1.78 9.13 -12.54
C GLY A 307 -2.56 10.26 -11.90
N ASP A 308 -3.75 9.99 -11.34
CA ASP A 308 -4.51 10.99 -10.58
C ASP A 308 -3.87 11.19 -9.19
N THR A 309 -3.83 12.44 -8.72
CA THR A 309 -3.18 12.79 -7.44
C THR A 309 -3.91 12.13 -6.26
N VAL A 310 -3.13 11.56 -5.36
CA VAL A 310 -3.61 10.93 -4.13
C VAL A 310 -2.90 11.56 -2.93
N ALA A 311 -3.67 11.97 -1.93
CA ALA A 311 -3.13 12.31 -0.62
C ALA A 311 -3.20 11.08 0.30
N MET A 312 -2.07 10.72 0.89
CA MET A 312 -1.97 9.61 1.83
C MET A 312 -1.64 10.11 3.23
N VAL A 313 -2.42 9.65 4.20
CA VAL A 313 -2.12 9.77 5.64
C VAL A 313 -1.67 8.41 6.13
N HIS A 314 -0.48 8.32 6.71
CA HIS A 314 0.05 7.08 7.27
C HIS A 314 0.31 7.24 8.76
N CYS A 315 -0.26 6.33 9.57
CA CYS A 315 -0.07 6.27 11.02
C CYS A 315 0.53 4.92 11.41
N ASN A 316 1.57 4.94 12.21
CA ASN A 316 2.27 3.74 12.66
C ASN A 316 1.43 2.91 13.64
N ASN A 317 0.49 3.54 14.33
CA ASN A 317 -0.26 2.92 15.43
C ASN A 317 -1.76 2.84 15.10
N CYS A 318 -2.33 1.62 15.15
CA CYS A 318 -3.76 1.40 14.98
C CYS A 318 -4.27 0.36 15.98
N THR A 319 -4.29 -0.93 15.63
CA THR A 319 -4.94 -1.95 16.46
C THR A 319 -4.03 -2.66 17.47
N SER A 320 -2.74 -2.35 17.52
CA SER A 320 -1.80 -3.07 18.41
C SER A 320 -2.18 -2.96 19.90
N ASP A 321 -2.52 -1.77 20.38
CA ASP A 321 -2.96 -1.56 21.76
C ASP A 321 -4.33 -2.20 22.01
N LEU A 322 -5.26 -2.05 21.10
CA LEU A 322 -6.57 -2.68 21.14
C LEU A 322 -6.46 -4.21 21.23
N ASN A 323 -5.55 -4.82 20.46
CA ASN A 323 -5.27 -6.26 20.51
C ASN A 323 -4.70 -6.69 21.85
N ALA A 324 -3.82 -5.89 22.46
CA ALA A 324 -3.27 -6.16 23.79
C ALA A 324 -4.38 -6.18 24.88
N TRP A 325 -5.31 -5.24 24.82
CA TRP A 325 -6.45 -5.22 25.74
C TRP A 325 -7.39 -6.40 25.52
N VAL A 326 -7.69 -6.79 24.28
CA VAL A 326 -8.48 -8.00 24.00
C VAL A 326 -7.77 -9.25 24.53
N GLY A 327 -6.44 -9.33 24.41
CA GLY A 327 -5.62 -10.37 25.01
C GLY A 327 -5.78 -10.44 26.52
N LEU A 328 -5.77 -9.29 27.21
CA LEU A 328 -6.00 -9.23 28.65
C LEU A 328 -7.41 -9.72 29.04
N PHE A 329 -8.45 -9.38 28.27
CA PHE A 329 -9.80 -9.92 28.49
C PHE A 329 -9.88 -11.43 28.25
N LYS A 330 -9.10 -11.97 27.31
CA LYS A 330 -8.96 -13.42 27.13
C LYS A 330 -8.38 -14.07 28.39
N GLU A 331 -7.26 -13.57 28.91
CA GLU A 331 -6.65 -14.08 30.15
C GLU A 331 -7.60 -13.99 31.33
N PHE A 332 -8.36 -12.90 31.46
CA PHE A 332 -9.40 -12.77 32.46
C PHE A 332 -10.47 -13.88 32.35
N ALA A 333 -10.97 -14.11 31.13
CA ALA A 333 -11.96 -15.17 30.89
C ALA A 333 -11.39 -16.57 31.20
N GLU A 334 -10.14 -16.84 30.82
CA GLU A 334 -9.43 -18.09 31.12
C GLU A 334 -9.26 -18.32 32.63
N ALA A 335 -9.01 -17.25 33.39
CA ALA A 335 -8.92 -17.32 34.85
C ALA A 335 -10.24 -17.77 35.52
N PHE A 336 -11.39 -17.56 34.87
CA PHE A 336 -12.70 -18.08 35.25
C PHE A 336 -13.05 -19.45 34.65
N GLY A 337 -12.08 -20.11 33.99
CA GLY A 337 -12.25 -21.41 33.36
C GLY A 337 -12.97 -21.39 31.99
N MET A 338 -13.19 -20.21 31.44
CA MET A 338 -13.74 -20.06 30.09
C MET A 338 -12.65 -20.27 29.04
N LYS A 339 -13.04 -20.67 27.84
CA LYS A 339 -12.13 -20.79 26.68
C LYS A 339 -12.75 -20.03 25.49
N PRO A 340 -12.64 -18.68 25.48
CA PRO A 340 -13.25 -17.89 24.42
C PRO A 340 -12.55 -18.14 23.08
N ASP A 341 -13.34 -18.28 22.02
CA ASP A 341 -12.84 -18.13 20.66
C ASP A 341 -12.43 -16.66 20.42
N MET A 342 -11.28 -16.44 19.81
CA MET A 342 -10.75 -15.07 19.64
C MET A 342 -11.63 -14.20 18.73
N ASN A 343 -12.20 -14.76 17.67
CA ASN A 343 -13.06 -14.00 16.76
C ASN A 343 -14.38 -13.62 17.46
N GLU A 344 -14.92 -14.53 18.27
CA GLU A 344 -16.11 -14.27 19.08
C GLU A 344 -15.83 -13.21 20.15
N LEU A 345 -14.67 -13.28 20.80
CA LEU A 345 -14.27 -12.30 21.81
C LEU A 345 -14.10 -10.89 21.20
N PHE A 346 -13.37 -10.77 20.09
CA PHE A 346 -13.26 -9.51 19.36
C PHE A 346 -14.64 -8.98 18.97
N GLY A 347 -15.46 -9.81 18.34
CA GLY A 347 -16.80 -9.43 17.91
C GLY A 347 -17.69 -8.95 19.05
N THR A 348 -17.63 -9.62 20.20
CA THR A 348 -18.41 -9.26 21.39
C THR A 348 -17.96 -7.94 21.97
N LEU A 349 -16.66 -7.75 22.18
CA LEU A 349 -16.09 -6.51 22.73
C LEU A 349 -16.30 -5.32 21.80
N TYR A 350 -16.14 -5.50 20.48
CA TYR A 350 -16.34 -4.45 19.50
C TYR A 350 -17.80 -4.01 19.43
N ARG A 351 -18.76 -4.95 19.39
CA ARG A 351 -20.18 -4.61 19.44
C ARG A 351 -20.57 -3.94 20.76
N LYS A 352 -19.95 -4.34 21.88
CA LYS A 352 -20.18 -3.70 23.17
C LYS A 352 -19.80 -2.22 23.17
N ALA A 353 -18.78 -1.83 22.43
CA ALA A 353 -18.39 -0.43 22.28
C ALA A 353 -19.51 0.45 21.71
N LEU A 354 -20.41 -0.10 20.88
CA LEU A 354 -21.51 0.66 20.29
C LEU A 354 -22.55 1.13 21.29
N GLU A 355 -22.62 0.49 22.47
CA GLU A 355 -23.50 0.86 23.59
C GLU A 355 -22.93 2.01 24.44
N GLY A 356 -21.68 2.40 24.23
CA GLY A 356 -21.01 3.45 24.99
C GLY A 356 -21.48 4.86 24.63
N ASP A 357 -21.18 5.79 25.54
CA ASP A 357 -21.37 7.22 25.32
C ASP A 357 -20.60 7.67 24.07
N LYS A 358 -21.17 8.57 23.29
CA LYS A 358 -20.62 8.97 21.99
C LYS A 358 -19.23 9.62 22.09
N ASP A 359 -18.92 10.26 23.23
CA ASP A 359 -17.63 10.87 23.57
C ASP A 359 -16.75 10.00 24.48
N CYS A 360 -17.10 8.72 24.64
CA CYS A 360 -16.44 7.77 25.53
C CYS A 360 -16.56 8.08 27.03
N GLY A 361 -17.49 8.95 27.44
CA GLY A 361 -17.81 9.22 28.85
C GLY A 361 -16.63 9.74 29.69
N GLY A 362 -15.71 10.49 29.11
CA GLY A 362 -14.52 11.02 29.78
C GLY A 362 -13.37 10.03 29.93
N LEU A 363 -13.36 8.97 29.17
CA LEU A 363 -12.23 8.04 29.01
C LEU A 363 -11.36 8.47 27.83
N LEU A 364 -10.04 8.34 27.96
CA LEU A 364 -9.08 8.68 26.92
C LEU A 364 -8.00 7.60 26.82
N ALA A 365 -7.71 7.17 25.61
CA ALA A 365 -6.67 6.21 25.31
C ALA A 365 -5.69 6.78 24.26
N TYR A 366 -4.41 6.50 24.47
CA TYR A 366 -3.33 6.75 23.53
C TYR A 366 -2.73 5.40 23.16
N ASN A 367 -2.81 5.04 21.87
CA ASN A 367 -2.42 3.70 21.38
C ASN A 367 -0.99 3.63 20.84
N TYR A 368 -0.11 4.54 21.26
CA TYR A 368 1.24 4.66 20.71
C TYR A 368 2.17 3.55 21.18
N PHE A 369 2.29 2.48 20.41
CA PHE A 369 3.31 1.44 20.58
C PHE A 369 4.66 1.84 20.00
N SER A 370 4.67 2.75 19.04
CA SER A 370 5.85 3.29 18.39
C SER A 370 5.72 4.81 18.22
N GLY A 371 6.76 5.44 17.70
CA GLY A 371 6.68 6.83 17.27
C GLY A 371 5.56 7.04 16.25
N GLU A 372 5.06 8.28 16.17
CA GLU A 372 3.92 8.63 15.31
C GLU A 372 4.20 9.94 14.57
N PRO A 373 4.48 9.88 13.25
CA PRO A 373 4.83 11.07 12.47
C PRO A 373 3.74 12.14 12.47
N VAL A 374 2.46 11.75 12.34
CA VAL A 374 1.32 12.67 12.28
C VAL A 374 1.21 13.55 13.54
N THR A 375 1.64 13.04 14.68
CA THR A 375 1.64 13.78 15.96
C THR A 375 3.04 14.20 16.43
N GLY A 376 4.07 14.00 15.60
CA GLY A 376 5.45 14.42 15.87
C GLY A 376 6.13 13.68 17.03
N LEU A 377 5.71 12.46 17.34
CA LEU A 377 6.29 11.64 18.41
C LEU A 377 7.35 10.67 17.87
N ASN A 378 8.54 10.68 18.47
CA ASN A 378 9.63 9.78 18.10
C ASN A 378 9.56 8.41 18.79
N GLU A 379 8.93 8.33 19.95
CA GLU A 379 8.75 7.11 20.73
C GLU A 379 7.29 6.95 21.17
N GLY A 380 6.84 5.71 21.31
CA GLY A 380 5.50 5.39 21.77
C GLY A 380 5.46 4.85 23.20
N ARG A 381 4.37 5.17 23.90
CA ARG A 381 3.95 4.54 25.17
C ARG A 381 2.44 4.54 25.22
N PRO A 382 1.78 3.37 25.14
CA PRO A 382 0.34 3.29 25.32
C PRO A 382 -0.06 3.82 26.70
N LEU A 383 -1.13 4.60 26.74
CA LEU A 383 -1.61 5.22 27.97
C LEU A 383 -3.13 5.21 27.98
N PHE A 384 -3.72 4.82 29.10
CA PHE A 384 -5.14 4.95 29.38
C PHE A 384 -5.37 5.91 30.54
N VAL A 385 -6.20 6.92 30.32
CA VAL A 385 -6.48 7.98 31.30
C VAL A 385 -7.97 8.14 31.46
N ARG A 386 -8.40 8.42 32.69
CA ARG A 386 -9.80 8.78 32.99
C ARG A 386 -9.87 9.84 34.05
N ARG A 387 -10.90 10.66 33.99
CA ARG A 387 -11.21 11.61 35.07
C ARG A 387 -11.90 10.87 36.22
N PRO A 388 -11.85 11.41 37.44
CA PRO A 388 -12.55 10.79 38.58
C PRO A 388 -14.06 10.65 38.40
N ASP A 389 -14.67 11.56 37.63
CA ASP A 389 -16.10 11.61 37.31
C ASP A 389 -16.47 10.91 35.99
N ALA A 390 -15.52 10.21 35.36
CA ALA A 390 -15.75 9.53 34.11
C ALA A 390 -16.75 8.36 34.25
N HIS A 391 -17.58 8.18 33.24
CA HIS A 391 -18.50 7.03 33.15
C HIS A 391 -17.73 5.78 32.72
N PHE A 392 -17.10 5.11 33.69
CA PHE A 392 -16.22 3.97 33.46
C PHE A 392 -16.99 2.67 33.33
N THR A 393 -17.30 2.29 32.10
CA THR A 393 -17.97 1.03 31.74
C THR A 393 -17.17 0.28 30.70
N LEU A 394 -17.42 -1.02 30.51
CA LEU A 394 -16.78 -1.80 29.43
C LEU A 394 -17.12 -1.22 28.06
N ALA A 395 -18.33 -0.73 27.85
CA ALA A 395 -18.74 -0.12 26.60
C ALA A 395 -17.93 1.13 26.27
N ASN A 396 -17.79 2.05 27.23
CA ASN A 396 -16.98 3.27 27.07
C ASN A 396 -15.49 2.95 26.94
N PHE A 397 -14.99 1.98 27.69
CA PHE A 397 -13.62 1.52 27.60
C PHE A 397 -13.30 1.02 26.18
N MET A 398 -14.09 0.10 25.66
CA MET A 398 -13.89 -0.45 24.32
C MET A 398 -14.07 0.61 23.23
N ARG A 399 -15.03 1.53 23.40
CA ARG A 399 -15.22 2.65 22.47
C ARG A 399 -14.01 3.57 22.44
N SER A 400 -13.42 3.91 23.59
CA SER A 400 -12.24 4.76 23.66
C SER A 400 -11.03 4.14 22.95
N HIS A 401 -10.85 2.83 23.03
CA HIS A 401 -9.78 2.13 22.32
C HIS A 401 -10.04 2.00 20.81
N LEU A 402 -11.29 1.83 20.38
CA LEU A 402 -11.66 1.89 18.97
C LEU A 402 -11.44 3.30 18.40
N TYR A 403 -11.81 4.34 19.14
CA TYR A 403 -11.53 5.72 18.73
C TYR A 403 -10.02 6.00 18.65
N ALA A 404 -9.25 5.59 19.67
CA ALA A 404 -7.81 5.74 19.71
C ALA A 404 -7.14 5.10 18.47
N SER A 405 -7.63 3.94 18.01
CA SER A 405 -7.08 3.26 16.83
C SER A 405 -7.16 4.07 15.54
N LEU A 406 -8.08 5.05 15.45
CA LEU A 406 -8.30 5.90 14.29
C LEU A 406 -8.12 7.41 14.58
N ALA A 407 -7.87 7.81 15.83
CA ALA A 407 -7.80 9.22 16.20
C ALA A 407 -6.64 9.96 15.51
N THR A 408 -5.48 9.33 15.42
CA THR A 408 -4.33 9.92 14.72
C THR A 408 -4.58 10.02 13.22
N LEU A 409 -5.21 8.99 12.63
CA LEU A 409 -5.64 9.04 11.23
C LEU A 409 -6.61 10.20 11.00
N LYS A 410 -7.59 10.39 11.92
CA LYS A 410 -8.53 11.51 11.85
C LYS A 410 -7.82 12.86 11.87
N ILE A 411 -6.78 13.04 12.70
CA ILE A 411 -5.99 14.28 12.75
C ILE A 411 -5.39 14.58 11.38
N GLY A 412 -4.76 13.60 10.72
CA GLY A 412 -4.21 13.77 9.38
C GLY A 412 -5.30 14.00 8.31
N LEU A 413 -6.43 13.29 8.40
CA LEU A 413 -7.55 13.47 7.48
C LEU A 413 -8.24 14.83 7.65
N ASP A 414 -8.29 15.39 8.86
CA ASP A 414 -8.85 16.71 9.10
C ASP A 414 -8.07 17.81 8.35
N ILE A 415 -6.77 17.64 8.11
CA ILE A 415 -6.00 18.52 7.21
C ILE A 415 -6.65 18.53 5.82
N LEU A 416 -6.92 17.35 5.23
CA LEU A 416 -7.56 17.24 3.92
C LEU A 416 -8.98 17.81 3.93
N LEU A 417 -9.80 17.38 4.88
CA LEU A 417 -11.24 17.65 4.87
C LEU A 417 -11.58 19.06 5.36
N LYS A 418 -10.86 19.57 6.37
CA LYS A 418 -11.17 20.85 7.02
C LYS A 418 -10.30 22.00 6.54
N GLU A 419 -8.99 21.80 6.33
CA GLU A 419 -8.09 22.86 5.89
C GLU A 419 -8.08 22.99 4.37
N GLU A 420 -7.82 21.90 3.65
CA GLU A 420 -7.75 21.87 2.19
C GLU A 420 -9.13 21.79 1.51
N LYS A 421 -10.20 21.47 2.26
CA LYS A 421 -11.58 21.36 1.77
C LYS A 421 -11.78 20.30 0.70
N VAL A 422 -11.00 19.23 0.76
CA VAL A 422 -11.13 18.08 -0.13
C VAL A 422 -12.49 17.43 0.07
N LYS A 423 -13.16 17.11 -1.03
CA LYS A 423 -14.45 16.42 -1.02
C LYS A 423 -14.23 14.91 -1.16
N VAL A 424 -14.95 14.15 -0.38
CA VAL A 424 -14.91 12.69 -0.39
C VAL A 424 -16.33 12.17 -0.50
N ASP A 425 -16.62 11.40 -1.54
CA ASP A 425 -17.93 10.79 -1.75
C ASP A 425 -18.04 9.42 -1.09
N ARG A 426 -16.92 8.66 -1.03
CA ARG A 426 -16.89 7.32 -0.43
C ARG A 426 -15.47 6.87 -0.10
N ILE A 427 -15.36 6.17 1.03
CA ILE A 427 -14.13 5.47 1.45
C ILE A 427 -14.39 3.97 1.51
N TYR A 428 -13.41 3.19 1.07
CA TYR A 428 -13.44 1.73 1.13
C TYR A 428 -12.53 1.24 2.25
N GLY A 429 -13.13 0.64 3.30
CA GLY A 429 -12.41 0.11 4.46
C GLY A 429 -12.01 -1.35 4.26
N HIS A 430 -10.78 -1.71 4.61
CA HIS A 430 -10.31 -3.08 4.66
C HIS A 430 -9.29 -3.31 5.78
N GLY A 431 -9.00 -4.58 6.09
CA GLY A 431 -8.09 -4.97 7.16
C GLY A 431 -8.79 -5.45 8.44
N GLY A 432 -7.99 -5.74 9.48
CA GLY A 432 -8.47 -6.42 10.69
C GLY A 432 -9.58 -5.69 11.44
N LEU A 433 -9.55 -4.37 11.47
CA LEU A 433 -10.54 -3.54 12.15
C LEU A 433 -11.96 -3.72 11.61
N PHE A 434 -12.09 -4.07 10.33
CA PHE A 434 -13.38 -4.20 9.63
C PHE A 434 -13.99 -5.62 9.69
N LYS A 435 -13.29 -6.60 10.27
CA LYS A 435 -13.78 -7.98 10.39
C LYS A 435 -15.06 -8.10 11.22
N THR A 436 -15.23 -7.26 12.26
CA THR A 436 -16.50 -7.19 12.99
C THR A 436 -17.44 -6.27 12.23
N LYS A 437 -18.41 -6.90 11.55
CA LYS A 437 -19.38 -6.22 10.69
C LYS A 437 -20.02 -4.99 11.38
N GLY A 438 -19.97 -3.86 10.70
CA GLY A 438 -20.60 -2.61 11.10
C GLY A 438 -19.86 -1.78 12.16
N VAL A 439 -18.92 -2.36 12.93
CA VAL A 439 -18.26 -1.62 14.02
C VAL A 439 -17.14 -0.73 13.51
N GLY A 440 -16.05 -1.30 13.00
CA GLY A 440 -14.94 -0.52 12.45
C GLY A 440 -15.41 0.42 11.33
N GLN A 441 -16.35 -0.04 10.52
CA GLN A 441 -16.97 0.74 9.44
C GLN A 441 -17.69 1.99 9.98
N GLY A 442 -18.51 1.86 11.01
CA GLY A 442 -19.22 2.99 11.64
C GLY A 442 -18.28 3.96 12.34
N ILE A 443 -17.25 3.44 13.04
CA ILE A 443 -16.22 4.27 13.69
C ILE A 443 -15.43 5.09 12.64
N LEU A 444 -15.04 4.48 11.52
CA LEU A 444 -14.36 5.20 10.45
C LEU A 444 -15.28 6.24 9.79
N ALA A 445 -16.55 5.89 9.54
CA ALA A 445 -17.52 6.85 8.98
C ALA A 445 -17.66 8.08 9.89
N ALA A 446 -17.70 7.87 11.21
CA ALA A 446 -17.72 8.96 12.19
C ALA A 446 -16.41 9.77 12.20
N ALA A 447 -15.26 9.13 12.07
CA ALA A 447 -13.95 9.80 12.03
C ALA A 447 -13.82 10.74 10.82
N MET A 448 -14.36 10.34 9.67
CA MET A 448 -14.23 11.04 8.40
C MET A 448 -15.41 11.94 8.04
N ASP A 449 -16.53 11.78 8.71
CA ASP A 449 -17.82 12.38 8.32
C ASP A 449 -18.15 12.10 6.83
N ALA A 450 -17.92 10.86 6.41
CA ALA A 450 -18.10 10.40 5.03
C ALA A 450 -18.60 8.95 4.99
N PRO A 451 -19.33 8.55 3.91
CA PRO A 451 -19.77 7.17 3.72
C PRO A 451 -18.59 6.19 3.64
N VAL A 452 -18.67 5.09 4.37
CA VAL A 452 -17.68 4.02 4.34
C VAL A 452 -18.30 2.73 3.80
N ALA A 453 -17.66 2.17 2.77
CA ALA A 453 -18.00 0.87 2.19
C ALA A 453 -17.01 -0.20 2.66
N VAL A 454 -17.48 -1.41 2.86
CA VAL A 454 -16.64 -2.61 3.04
C VAL A 454 -17.11 -3.66 2.03
N MET A 455 -16.20 -4.04 1.12
CA MET A 455 -16.48 -4.99 0.05
C MET A 455 -16.20 -6.43 0.52
N GLU A 456 -16.90 -7.42 -0.04
CA GLU A 456 -16.70 -8.84 0.29
C GLU A 456 -15.31 -9.34 -0.14
N THR A 457 -14.77 -8.82 -1.25
CA THR A 457 -13.45 -9.12 -1.80
C THR A 457 -12.30 -8.37 -1.12
N ALA A 458 -12.57 -7.55 -0.11
CA ALA A 458 -11.54 -6.73 0.59
C ALA A 458 -10.38 -7.56 1.19
N GLY A 459 -10.48 -8.89 1.25
CA GLY A 459 -9.45 -9.81 1.75
C GLY A 459 -8.43 -10.30 0.72
N GLU A 460 -8.66 -10.10 -0.59
CA GLU A 460 -7.80 -10.65 -1.65
C GLU A 460 -6.44 -9.93 -1.77
N GLY A 461 -6.40 -8.65 -1.46
CA GLY A 461 -5.17 -7.87 -1.28
C GLY A 461 -4.44 -7.47 -2.56
N GLY A 462 -3.19 -7.01 -2.39
CA GLY A 462 -2.39 -6.39 -3.44
C GLY A 462 -2.06 -7.29 -4.64
N PRO A 463 -1.72 -8.58 -4.49
CA PRO A 463 -1.44 -9.42 -5.65
C PRO A 463 -2.67 -9.59 -6.56
N TRP A 464 -3.87 -9.62 -5.99
CA TRP A 464 -5.11 -9.58 -6.77
C TRP A 464 -5.27 -8.23 -7.49
N GLY A 465 -5.06 -7.12 -6.78
CA GLY A 465 -5.06 -5.79 -7.40
C GLY A 465 -4.07 -5.68 -8.56
N MET A 466 -2.88 -6.29 -8.42
CA MET A 466 -1.89 -6.35 -9.50
C MET A 466 -2.38 -7.20 -10.69
N ALA A 467 -3.03 -8.34 -10.43
CA ALA A 467 -3.65 -9.14 -11.47
C ALA A 467 -4.77 -8.37 -12.19
N LEU A 468 -5.55 -7.56 -11.46
CA LEU A 468 -6.58 -6.69 -12.06
C LEU A 468 -5.98 -5.61 -12.98
N LEU A 469 -4.86 -5.00 -12.60
CA LEU A 469 -4.16 -4.03 -13.45
C LEU A 469 -3.61 -4.71 -14.73
N ALA A 470 -3.05 -5.90 -14.60
CA ALA A 470 -2.61 -6.68 -15.75
C ALA A 470 -3.79 -7.11 -16.64
N SER A 471 -4.91 -7.50 -16.03
CA SER A 471 -6.14 -7.83 -16.73
C SER A 471 -6.73 -6.62 -17.46
N TYR A 472 -6.72 -5.45 -16.84
CA TYR A 472 -7.13 -4.20 -17.48
C TYR A 472 -6.33 -3.92 -18.74
N MET A 473 -5.01 -4.09 -18.71
CA MET A 473 -4.16 -3.87 -19.88
C MET A 473 -4.62 -4.67 -21.11
N VAL A 474 -5.01 -5.94 -20.93
CA VAL A 474 -5.32 -6.85 -22.05
C VAL A 474 -6.81 -6.97 -22.37
N HIS A 475 -7.71 -6.60 -21.45
CA HIS A 475 -9.16 -6.77 -21.62
C HIS A 475 -9.97 -5.46 -21.65
N LYS A 476 -9.33 -4.31 -21.49
CA LYS A 476 -10.04 -3.02 -21.59
C LYS A 476 -10.59 -2.81 -23.00
N ALA A 477 -11.75 -2.20 -23.09
CA ALA A 477 -12.27 -1.70 -24.36
C ALA A 477 -11.51 -0.44 -24.78
N GLU A 478 -11.62 -0.06 -26.04
CA GLU A 478 -11.05 1.20 -26.53
C GLU A 478 -11.67 2.39 -25.79
N GLY A 479 -10.83 3.25 -25.20
CA GLY A 479 -11.27 4.41 -24.42
C GLY A 479 -11.80 4.09 -23.01
N GLU A 480 -11.85 2.84 -22.60
CA GLU A 480 -12.30 2.46 -21.25
C GLU A 480 -11.24 2.84 -20.20
N THR A 481 -11.62 3.62 -19.20
CA THR A 481 -10.73 4.00 -18.09
C THR A 481 -10.59 2.85 -17.07
N LEU A 482 -9.54 2.90 -16.24
CA LEU A 482 -9.35 1.92 -15.16
C LEU A 482 -10.55 1.93 -14.18
N GLU A 483 -11.06 3.10 -13.83
CA GLU A 483 -12.24 3.25 -12.99
C GLU A 483 -13.48 2.54 -13.59
N GLN A 484 -13.74 2.78 -14.88
CA GLN A 484 -14.86 2.14 -15.58
C GLN A 484 -14.70 0.62 -15.66
N TYR A 485 -13.50 0.15 -15.93
CA TYR A 485 -13.19 -1.28 -15.97
C TYR A 485 -13.40 -1.95 -14.61
N LEU A 486 -12.85 -1.38 -13.56
CA LEU A 486 -13.00 -1.94 -12.21
C LEU A 486 -14.46 -1.90 -11.76
N SER A 487 -15.09 -0.73 -11.78
CA SER A 487 -16.46 -0.58 -11.29
C SER A 487 -17.50 -1.34 -12.13
N GLY A 488 -17.31 -1.45 -13.44
CA GLY A 488 -18.24 -2.09 -14.34
C GLY A 488 -18.04 -3.59 -14.51
N LYS A 489 -16.80 -4.05 -14.71
CA LYS A 489 -16.51 -5.45 -15.04
C LYS A 489 -16.09 -6.29 -13.85
N ILE A 490 -15.36 -5.71 -12.89
CA ILE A 490 -14.85 -6.46 -11.74
C ILE A 490 -15.83 -6.38 -10.57
N PHE A 491 -16.22 -5.17 -10.18
CA PHE A 491 -17.04 -4.91 -9.00
C PHE A 491 -18.53 -4.68 -9.32
N GLY A 492 -18.95 -4.77 -10.58
CA GLY A 492 -20.33 -4.48 -11.01
C GLY A 492 -21.42 -5.39 -10.44
N GLY A 493 -21.04 -6.55 -9.89
CA GLY A 493 -21.95 -7.50 -9.22
C GLY A 493 -21.74 -7.61 -7.72
N GLU A 494 -20.80 -6.85 -7.14
CA GLU A 494 -20.45 -6.97 -5.72
C GLU A 494 -21.46 -6.31 -4.78
N THR A 495 -21.82 -7.04 -3.75
CA THR A 495 -22.63 -6.57 -2.64
C THR A 495 -21.72 -6.21 -1.46
N GLY A 496 -21.24 -4.98 -1.43
CA GLY A 496 -20.61 -4.41 -0.23
C GLY A 496 -21.65 -3.82 0.72
N THR A 497 -21.26 -3.62 1.97
CA THR A 497 -22.07 -2.82 2.91
C THR A 497 -21.58 -1.38 2.91
N VAL A 498 -22.50 -0.42 2.83
CA VAL A 498 -22.19 1.02 2.98
C VAL A 498 -22.83 1.52 4.27
N MET A 499 -22.07 2.27 5.06
CA MET A 499 -22.56 2.97 6.25
C MET A 499 -22.37 4.46 6.10
N GLU A 500 -23.45 5.19 6.27
CA GLU A 500 -23.43 6.65 6.39
C GLU A 500 -22.92 7.06 7.77
N PRO A 501 -22.26 8.22 7.91
CA PRO A 501 -21.87 8.73 9.22
C PRO A 501 -23.09 9.08 10.08
N ASP A 502 -23.10 8.59 11.32
CA ASP A 502 -24.10 9.01 12.32
C ASP A 502 -23.67 10.37 12.91
N PRO A 503 -24.49 11.44 12.81
CA PRO A 503 -24.12 12.76 13.31
C PRO A 503 -23.72 12.80 14.80
N ALA A 504 -24.33 11.93 15.63
CA ALA A 504 -23.99 11.86 17.05
C ALA A 504 -22.63 11.19 17.28
N ASP A 505 -22.30 10.20 16.48
CA ASP A 505 -20.97 9.56 16.50
C ASP A 505 -19.88 10.51 15.97
N VAL A 506 -20.17 11.28 14.91
CA VAL A 506 -19.27 12.33 14.39
C VAL A 506 -18.96 13.35 15.47
N ALA A 507 -19.99 13.92 16.12
CA ALA A 507 -19.83 14.89 17.20
C ALA A 507 -19.10 14.33 18.41
N GLY A 508 -19.38 13.07 18.76
CA GLY A 508 -18.71 12.36 19.85
C GLY A 508 -17.23 12.11 19.57
N PHE A 509 -16.90 11.66 18.34
CA PHE A 509 -15.51 11.46 17.93
C PHE A 509 -14.72 12.78 17.89
N GLU A 510 -15.36 13.85 17.42
CA GLU A 510 -14.77 15.20 17.43
C GLU A 510 -14.45 15.67 18.85
N THR A 511 -15.36 15.43 19.80
CA THR A 511 -15.17 15.74 21.23
C THR A 511 -14.01 14.94 21.81
N TYR A 512 -13.95 13.64 21.53
CA TYR A 512 -12.86 12.75 21.94
C TYR A 512 -11.51 13.21 21.40
N THR A 513 -11.45 13.56 20.11
CA THR A 513 -10.20 13.99 19.46
C THR A 513 -9.67 15.32 20.04
N LYS A 514 -10.54 16.23 20.45
CA LYS A 514 -10.17 17.50 21.10
C LYS A 514 -9.60 17.32 22.50
N GLN A 515 -10.03 16.29 23.25
CA GLN A 515 -9.48 15.95 24.56
C GLN A 515 -8.06 15.41 24.47
#